data_29bd632729132064a95c5fe162e18794
#
_entry.id   29bd632729132064a95c5fe162e18794
#
_cell.length_a   1.000
_cell.length_b   1.000
_cell.length_c   1.000
_cell.angle_alpha   90.00
_cell.angle_beta   90.00
_cell.angle_gamma   90.00
#
_symmetry.space_group_name_H-M   'P 1'
#
loop_
_entity.id
_entity.type
_entity.pdbx_description
1 polymer ?
#
loop_
_entity_poly.entity_id
_entity_poly.type
_entity_poly.pdbx_seq_one_letter_code
_entity_poly.pdbx_strand_id
1 'polypeptide(L)'
;MDVATPEFETEVLEASKTTPVVVDFWAPWCGPCRSLTPILEKVAKDYAGRVKLVKVNSDENQELSAAFNIRSIPNVIAFKGGAPVSQFMGAVPESQVRAFFDKLLPSPTELALAQAEALFKAGRLDEAEHRLGEVKFDPDFEARIDALRQGIAFARAGKDGPGEVELKAQLAQEPADHEARAALAALYGAKKRYAEAMDELLEIIRRDKDWKDGEARRQVLALFNMAGDDALVAEYRKKLARALY
;
A
#
# COMPACT_ATOMS: atom_id res chain seq x y z
N MET A 1 3.50 10.14 -27.93
CA MET A 1 3.66 11.61 -27.89
C MET A 1 5.15 11.90 -27.68
N ASP A 2 5.73 12.78 -28.47
CA ASP A 2 7.11 13.22 -28.26
C ASP A 2 7.12 14.34 -27.21
N VAL A 3 8.12 14.33 -26.32
CA VAL A 3 8.27 15.26 -25.19
C VAL A 3 9.68 15.84 -25.21
N ALA A 4 9.78 17.16 -25.12
CA ALA A 4 11.04 17.90 -25.04
C ALA A 4 11.38 18.25 -23.57
N THR A 5 12.61 18.66 -23.32
CA THR A 5 13.12 19.03 -21.99
C THR A 5 12.21 19.99 -21.21
N PRO A 6 11.63 21.04 -21.75
CA PRO A 6 10.76 21.96 -21.00
C PRO A 6 9.45 21.35 -20.54
N GLU A 7 8.97 20.31 -21.24
CA GLU A 7 7.69 19.64 -20.96
C GLU A 7 7.86 18.44 -20.05
N PHE A 8 9.08 17.96 -19.84
CA PHE A 8 9.36 16.71 -19.15
C PHE A 8 8.85 16.70 -17.70
N GLU A 9 9.00 17.81 -16.99
CA GLU A 9 8.50 17.92 -15.62
C GLU A 9 6.99 17.69 -15.56
N THR A 10 6.23 18.37 -16.43
CA THR A 10 4.76 18.26 -16.42
C THR A 10 4.28 16.94 -17.00
N GLU A 11 4.81 16.53 -18.17
CA GLU A 11 4.32 15.40 -18.94
C GLU A 11 4.80 14.05 -18.41
N VAL A 12 5.87 14.03 -17.60
CA VAL A 12 6.45 12.82 -17.04
C VAL A 12 6.40 12.84 -15.51
N LEU A 13 7.08 13.77 -14.84
CA LEU A 13 7.20 13.72 -13.38
C LEU A 13 5.85 13.97 -12.71
N GLU A 14 5.17 15.07 -13.00
CA GLU A 14 3.86 15.38 -12.42
C GLU A 14 2.79 14.38 -12.86
N ALA A 15 2.73 14.05 -14.16
CA ALA A 15 1.77 13.08 -14.68
C ALA A 15 1.94 11.71 -14.03
N SER A 16 3.17 11.30 -13.70
CA SER A 16 3.46 9.99 -13.09
C SER A 16 2.99 9.88 -11.64
N LYS A 17 2.58 10.96 -11.00
CA LYS A 17 1.95 10.94 -9.66
C LYS A 17 0.57 10.29 -9.67
N THR A 18 -0.11 10.33 -10.82
CA THR A 18 -1.46 9.76 -10.97
C THR A 18 -1.49 8.55 -11.90
N THR A 19 -0.71 8.56 -12.96
CA THR A 19 -0.69 7.51 -13.99
C THR A 19 0.75 7.18 -14.32
N PRO A 20 1.22 5.94 -14.20
CA PRO A 20 2.59 5.58 -14.58
C PRO A 20 2.93 6.04 -15.99
N VAL A 21 4.13 6.61 -16.15
CA VAL A 21 4.63 7.11 -17.44
C VAL A 21 5.84 6.29 -17.86
N VAL A 22 5.81 5.76 -19.07
CA VAL A 22 6.94 5.07 -19.71
C VAL A 22 7.57 6.04 -20.71
N VAL A 23 8.86 6.26 -20.56
CA VAL A 23 9.66 7.16 -21.42
C VAL A 23 10.58 6.31 -22.30
N ASP A 24 10.43 6.41 -23.61
CA ASP A 24 11.30 5.80 -24.63
C ASP A 24 12.35 6.82 -25.09
N PHE A 25 13.59 6.65 -24.66
CA PHE A 25 14.73 7.43 -25.16
C PHE A 25 15.24 6.82 -26.45
N TRP A 26 15.11 7.56 -27.54
CA TRP A 26 15.38 7.10 -28.90
C TRP A 26 16.14 8.14 -29.73
N ALA A 27 16.56 7.76 -30.96
CA ALA A 27 17.03 8.71 -31.97
C ALA A 27 16.68 8.19 -33.38
N PRO A 28 16.62 9.10 -34.42
CA PRO A 28 16.23 8.73 -35.79
C PRO A 28 17.16 7.66 -36.44
N TRP A 29 18.44 7.75 -36.17
CA TRP A 29 19.46 6.83 -36.68
C TRP A 29 19.50 5.48 -35.96
N CYS A 30 18.82 5.33 -34.84
CA CYS A 30 18.87 4.14 -34.01
C CYS A 30 18.03 2.99 -34.64
N GLY A 31 18.71 2.02 -35.23
CA GLY A 31 18.06 0.85 -35.84
C GLY A 31 17.19 0.04 -34.88
N PRO A 32 17.72 -0.37 -33.69
CA PRO A 32 16.93 -1.10 -32.69
C PRO A 32 15.72 -0.31 -32.16
N CYS A 33 15.80 1.03 -32.08
CA CYS A 33 14.67 1.87 -31.66
C CYS A 33 13.49 1.74 -32.63
N ARG A 34 13.76 1.72 -33.94
CA ARG A 34 12.73 1.55 -34.97
C ARG A 34 11.96 0.21 -34.83
N SER A 35 12.58 -0.80 -34.24
CA SER A 35 11.91 -2.09 -33.96
C SER A 35 11.14 -2.07 -32.66
N LEU A 36 11.63 -1.36 -31.62
CA LEU A 36 11.03 -1.32 -30.29
C LEU A 36 9.84 -0.35 -30.19
N THR A 37 9.97 0.85 -30.75
CA THR A 37 8.94 1.91 -30.62
C THR A 37 7.54 1.44 -31.06
N PRO A 38 7.35 0.74 -32.21
CA PRO A 38 6.03 0.22 -32.56
C PRO A 38 5.46 -0.77 -31.57
N ILE A 39 6.31 -1.56 -30.91
CA ILE A 39 5.90 -2.52 -29.87
C ILE A 39 5.45 -1.75 -28.64
N LEU A 40 6.20 -0.75 -28.19
CA LEU A 40 5.83 0.13 -27.07
C LEU A 40 4.48 0.82 -27.32
N GLU A 41 4.30 1.39 -28.52
CA GLU A 41 3.07 2.08 -28.91
C GLU A 41 1.87 1.13 -28.93
N LYS A 42 2.03 -0.07 -29.47
CA LYS A 42 1.00 -1.11 -29.47
C LYS A 42 0.62 -1.51 -28.05
N VAL A 43 1.62 -1.83 -27.23
CA VAL A 43 1.38 -2.24 -25.83
C VAL A 43 0.74 -1.10 -25.05
N ALA A 44 1.25 0.14 -25.13
CA ALA A 44 0.65 1.29 -24.44
C ALA A 44 -0.83 1.50 -24.81
N LYS A 45 -1.19 1.28 -26.07
CA LYS A 45 -2.58 1.36 -26.53
C LYS A 45 -3.46 0.28 -25.91
N ASP A 46 -2.94 -0.95 -25.76
CA ASP A 46 -3.69 -2.06 -25.15
C ASP A 46 -3.95 -1.80 -23.65
N TYR A 47 -3.11 -0.98 -22.99
CA TYR A 47 -3.31 -0.59 -21.57
C TYR A 47 -4.31 0.58 -21.39
N ALA A 48 -4.91 1.10 -22.48
CA ALA A 48 -6.06 2.02 -22.46
C ALA A 48 -5.91 3.20 -21.47
N GLY A 49 -4.78 3.89 -21.50
CA GLY A 49 -4.51 5.07 -20.66
C GLY A 49 -4.12 4.76 -19.21
N ARG A 50 -4.09 3.49 -18.79
CA ARG A 50 -3.58 3.10 -17.46
C ARG A 50 -2.07 3.29 -17.32
N VAL A 51 -1.35 3.35 -18.44
CA VAL A 51 0.06 3.69 -18.55
C VAL A 51 0.22 4.66 -19.71
N LYS A 52 0.86 5.80 -19.49
CA LYS A 52 1.18 6.79 -20.52
C LYS A 52 2.52 6.45 -21.15
N LEU A 53 2.62 6.53 -22.48
CA LEU A 53 3.88 6.40 -23.21
C LEU A 53 4.26 7.76 -23.79
N VAL A 54 5.48 8.20 -23.49
CA VAL A 54 6.11 9.37 -24.12
C VAL A 54 7.45 8.96 -24.74
N LYS A 55 7.90 9.72 -25.73
CA LYS A 55 9.17 9.50 -26.43
C LYS A 55 10.03 10.74 -26.26
N VAL A 56 11.32 10.55 -26.04
CA VAL A 56 12.32 11.61 -25.91
C VAL A 56 13.41 11.36 -26.93
N ASN A 57 13.57 12.29 -27.89
CA ASN A 57 14.70 12.25 -28.83
C ASN A 57 15.98 12.64 -28.07
N SER A 58 16.90 11.69 -27.89
CA SER A 58 18.13 11.87 -27.12
C SER A 58 19.10 12.86 -27.76
N ASP A 59 19.05 13.02 -29.08
CA ASP A 59 19.91 14.00 -29.80
C ASP A 59 19.48 15.46 -29.54
N GLU A 60 18.17 15.68 -29.42
CA GLU A 60 17.55 16.98 -29.16
C GLU A 60 17.45 17.33 -27.68
N ASN A 61 17.52 16.30 -26.77
CA ASN A 61 17.32 16.44 -25.34
C ASN A 61 18.51 15.88 -24.56
N GLN A 62 19.72 16.38 -24.84
CA GLN A 62 20.96 15.89 -24.23
C GLN A 62 20.99 16.08 -22.70
N GLU A 63 20.38 17.16 -22.22
CA GLU A 63 20.29 17.42 -20.77
C GLU A 63 19.50 16.33 -20.04
N LEU A 64 18.36 15.89 -20.58
CA LEU A 64 17.57 14.77 -20.04
C LEU A 64 18.37 13.46 -20.13
N SER A 65 19.02 13.21 -21.26
CA SER A 65 19.85 12.03 -21.45
C SER A 65 20.98 11.97 -20.43
N ALA A 66 21.61 13.09 -20.11
CA ALA A 66 22.63 13.18 -19.07
C ALA A 66 22.05 13.02 -17.66
N ALA A 67 20.92 13.68 -17.35
CA ALA A 67 20.27 13.61 -16.05
C ALA A 67 19.85 12.17 -15.68
N PHE A 68 19.37 11.39 -16.66
CA PHE A 68 18.97 9.99 -16.45
C PHE A 68 20.06 8.97 -16.82
N ASN A 69 21.31 9.41 -17.04
CA ASN A 69 22.47 8.55 -17.37
C ASN A 69 22.22 7.66 -18.60
N ILE A 70 21.58 8.18 -19.64
CA ILE A 70 21.33 7.44 -20.88
C ILE A 70 22.64 7.28 -21.65
N ARG A 71 23.22 6.08 -21.57
CA ARG A 71 24.50 5.74 -22.22
C ARG A 71 24.33 5.01 -23.56
N SER A 72 23.16 4.45 -23.77
CA SER A 72 22.80 3.73 -24.98
C SER A 72 21.31 3.81 -25.22
N ILE A 73 20.90 3.73 -26.48
CA ILE A 73 19.50 3.73 -26.92
C ILE A 73 19.21 2.47 -27.76
N PRO A 74 17.95 1.97 -27.75
CA PRO A 74 16.83 2.47 -26.94
C PRO A 74 17.04 2.24 -25.45
N ASN A 75 16.58 3.20 -24.65
CA ASN A 75 16.52 3.06 -23.20
C ASN A 75 15.11 3.46 -22.74
N VAL A 76 14.46 2.57 -22.02
CA VAL A 76 13.08 2.76 -21.58
C VAL A 76 13.04 2.85 -20.07
N ILE A 77 12.54 3.97 -19.55
CA ILE A 77 12.43 4.25 -18.11
C ILE A 77 10.96 4.42 -17.74
N ALA A 78 10.53 3.73 -16.69
CA ALA A 78 9.20 3.92 -16.11
C ALA A 78 9.26 4.86 -14.91
N PHE A 79 8.32 5.80 -14.86
CA PHE A 79 8.13 6.74 -13.77
C PHE A 79 6.80 6.48 -13.06
N LYS A 80 6.82 6.51 -11.73
CA LYS A 80 5.63 6.39 -10.87
C LYS A 80 5.84 7.22 -9.62
N GLY A 81 4.83 8.02 -9.23
CA GLY A 81 4.94 8.89 -8.05
C GLY A 81 5.96 10.03 -8.19
N GLY A 82 6.27 10.49 -9.40
CA GLY A 82 7.26 11.55 -9.67
C GLY A 82 8.72 11.07 -9.75
N ALA A 83 8.98 9.75 -9.65
CA ALA A 83 10.32 9.20 -9.63
C ALA A 83 10.48 8.01 -10.60
N PRO A 84 11.71 7.73 -11.11
CA PRO A 84 11.98 6.54 -11.89
C PRO A 84 11.88 5.29 -10.99
N VAL A 85 11.16 4.26 -11.44
CA VAL A 85 10.93 3.02 -10.66
C VAL A 85 11.47 1.77 -11.33
N SER A 86 11.65 1.78 -12.66
CA SER A 86 12.17 0.62 -13.41
C SER A 86 12.74 1.07 -14.74
N GLN A 87 13.66 0.29 -15.31
CA GLN A 87 14.23 0.56 -16.64
C GLN A 87 14.66 -0.72 -17.33
N PHE A 88 14.73 -0.65 -18.67
CA PHE A 88 15.45 -1.63 -19.49
C PHE A 88 16.15 -0.96 -20.67
N MET A 89 17.16 -1.60 -21.21
CA MET A 89 17.96 -1.12 -22.36
C MET A 89 17.90 -2.10 -23.51
N GLY A 90 17.95 -1.58 -24.73
CA GLY A 90 17.94 -2.35 -25.97
C GLY A 90 16.55 -2.77 -26.41
N ALA A 91 16.47 -3.29 -27.65
CA ALA A 91 15.22 -3.82 -28.18
C ALA A 91 14.89 -5.17 -27.52
N VAL A 92 13.68 -5.28 -26.99
CA VAL A 92 13.17 -6.48 -26.33
C VAL A 92 11.88 -6.94 -27.02
N PRO A 93 11.51 -8.23 -26.93
CA PRO A 93 10.28 -8.73 -27.50
C PRO A 93 9.04 -8.19 -26.76
N GLU A 94 7.89 -8.19 -27.44
CA GLU A 94 6.61 -7.68 -26.92
C GLU A 94 6.24 -8.27 -25.55
N SER A 95 6.52 -9.55 -25.32
CA SER A 95 6.24 -10.19 -24.03
C SER A 95 6.98 -9.56 -22.86
N GLN A 96 8.23 -9.11 -23.07
CA GLN A 96 8.99 -8.41 -22.04
C GLN A 96 8.50 -6.97 -21.84
N VAL A 97 8.10 -6.29 -22.93
CA VAL A 97 7.46 -4.97 -22.82
C VAL A 97 6.16 -5.07 -22.00
N ARG A 98 5.31 -6.07 -22.27
CA ARG A 98 4.08 -6.31 -21.50
C ARG A 98 4.38 -6.58 -20.03
N ALA A 99 5.32 -7.46 -19.73
CA ALA A 99 5.72 -7.74 -18.36
C ALA A 99 6.30 -6.49 -17.63
N PHE A 100 6.96 -5.60 -18.37
CA PHE A 100 7.42 -4.32 -17.83
C PHE A 100 6.26 -3.39 -17.49
N PHE A 101 5.24 -3.27 -18.37
CA PHE A 101 4.04 -2.48 -18.14
C PHE A 101 3.18 -3.06 -17.00
N ASP A 102 3.03 -4.39 -16.91
CA ASP A 102 2.27 -5.06 -15.86
C ASP A 102 2.78 -4.71 -14.45
N LYS A 103 4.10 -4.64 -14.29
CA LYS A 103 4.73 -4.26 -13.01
C LYS A 103 4.45 -2.83 -12.56
N LEU A 104 4.00 -1.95 -13.46
CA LEU A 104 3.67 -0.57 -13.13
C LEU A 104 2.26 -0.43 -12.57
N LEU A 105 1.39 -1.39 -12.85
CA LEU A 105 0.00 -1.40 -12.41
C LEU A 105 -0.16 -2.16 -11.10
N PRO A 106 -1.15 -1.79 -10.29
CA PRO A 106 -1.49 -2.58 -9.11
C PRO A 106 -1.86 -4.01 -9.50
N SER A 107 -1.36 -4.99 -8.76
CA SER A 107 -1.74 -6.39 -8.95
C SER A 107 -3.22 -6.61 -8.65
N PRO A 108 -3.85 -7.68 -9.17
CA PRO A 108 -5.22 -8.03 -8.80
C PRO A 108 -5.39 -8.19 -7.27
N THR A 109 -4.39 -8.73 -6.60
CA THR A 109 -4.31 -8.85 -5.14
C THR A 109 -4.33 -7.47 -4.47
N GLU A 110 -3.48 -6.55 -4.93
CA GLU A 110 -3.41 -5.18 -4.41
C GLU A 110 -4.74 -4.42 -4.60
N LEU A 111 -5.37 -4.55 -5.77
CA LEU A 111 -6.68 -3.93 -6.04
C LEU A 111 -7.78 -4.49 -5.14
N ALA A 112 -7.84 -5.81 -4.96
CA ALA A 112 -8.82 -6.43 -4.09
C ALA A 112 -8.62 -6.02 -2.62
N LEU A 113 -7.36 -5.97 -2.15
CA LEU A 113 -7.03 -5.52 -0.82
C LEU A 113 -7.39 -4.04 -0.60
N ALA A 114 -7.08 -3.16 -1.56
CA ALA A 114 -7.44 -1.75 -1.47
C ALA A 114 -8.97 -1.54 -1.42
N GLN A 115 -9.75 -2.36 -2.16
CA GLN A 115 -11.20 -2.33 -2.08
C GLN A 115 -11.73 -2.80 -0.72
N ALA A 116 -11.17 -3.88 -0.17
CA ALA A 116 -11.51 -4.36 1.17
C ALA A 116 -11.20 -3.31 2.26
N GLU A 117 -10.04 -2.65 2.17
CA GLU A 117 -9.67 -1.55 3.06
C GLU A 117 -10.64 -0.35 2.96
N ALA A 118 -11.08 0.00 1.75
CA ALA A 118 -12.06 1.08 1.55
C ALA A 118 -13.43 0.73 2.17
N LEU A 119 -13.88 -0.51 2.00
CA LEU A 119 -15.12 -1.01 2.62
C LEU A 119 -15.02 -1.00 4.15
N PHE A 120 -13.90 -1.42 4.71
CA PHE A 120 -13.63 -1.38 6.14
C PHE A 120 -13.69 0.05 6.69
N LYS A 121 -13.02 1.02 6.03
CA LYS A 121 -13.07 2.44 6.39
C LYS A 121 -14.48 3.03 6.34
N ALA A 122 -15.32 2.53 5.43
CA ALA A 122 -16.73 2.89 5.31
C ALA A 122 -17.64 2.21 6.36
N GLY A 123 -17.10 1.35 7.24
CA GLY A 123 -17.86 0.60 8.24
C GLY A 123 -18.67 -0.58 7.68
N ARG A 124 -18.46 -0.96 6.41
CA ARG A 124 -19.16 -2.05 5.71
C ARG A 124 -18.43 -3.37 5.99
N LEU A 125 -18.49 -3.84 7.24
CA LEU A 125 -17.63 -4.91 7.76
C LEU A 125 -17.85 -6.26 7.03
N ASP A 126 -19.10 -6.63 6.74
CA ASP A 126 -19.40 -7.90 6.06
C ASP A 126 -18.88 -7.92 4.64
N GLU A 127 -19.01 -6.80 3.93
CA GLU A 127 -18.52 -6.68 2.57
C GLU A 127 -16.98 -6.58 2.54
N ALA A 128 -16.39 -5.91 3.53
CA ALA A 128 -14.94 -5.86 3.67
C ALA A 128 -14.36 -7.26 3.89
N GLU A 129 -14.98 -8.06 4.76
CA GLU A 129 -14.56 -9.44 5.04
C GLU A 129 -14.73 -10.35 3.81
N HIS A 130 -15.88 -10.25 3.14
CA HIS A 130 -16.12 -10.99 1.90
C HIS A 130 -15.05 -10.67 0.85
N ARG A 131 -14.80 -9.37 0.61
CA ARG A 131 -13.78 -8.92 -0.35
C ARG A 131 -12.37 -9.35 0.04
N LEU A 132 -12.05 -9.33 1.34
CA LEU A 132 -10.77 -9.81 1.86
C LEU A 132 -10.61 -11.32 1.66
N GLY A 133 -11.70 -12.09 1.72
CA GLY A 133 -11.70 -13.53 1.45
C GLY A 133 -11.37 -13.90 -0.01
N GLU A 134 -11.58 -12.97 -0.96
CA GLU A 134 -11.22 -13.15 -2.36
C GLU A 134 -9.74 -12.81 -2.66
N VAL A 135 -9.04 -12.17 -1.72
CA VAL A 135 -7.63 -11.80 -1.86
C VAL A 135 -6.78 -13.06 -1.85
N LYS A 136 -6.06 -13.31 -2.94
CA LYS A 136 -5.11 -14.42 -3.01
C LYS A 136 -3.91 -14.16 -2.12
N PHE A 137 -3.36 -15.22 -1.56
CA PHE A 137 -2.13 -15.13 -0.78
C PHE A 137 -1.01 -14.51 -1.62
N ASP A 138 -0.36 -13.50 -1.05
CA ASP A 138 0.76 -12.80 -1.64
C ASP A 138 1.66 -12.32 -0.50
N PRO A 139 2.91 -12.82 -0.42
CA PRO A 139 3.83 -12.47 0.68
C PRO A 139 4.07 -10.97 0.84
N ASP A 140 4.01 -10.21 -0.26
CA ASP A 140 4.24 -8.76 -0.24
C ASP A 140 3.09 -8.01 0.46
N PHE A 141 1.91 -8.62 0.55
CA PHE A 141 0.72 -8.03 1.17
C PHE A 141 0.26 -8.73 2.45
N GLU A 142 0.95 -9.79 2.91
CA GLU A 142 0.55 -10.60 4.06
C GLU A 142 0.27 -9.75 5.31
N ALA A 143 1.20 -8.86 5.66
CA ALA A 143 1.05 -7.98 6.83
C ALA A 143 -0.18 -7.05 6.72
N ARG A 144 -0.50 -6.55 5.53
CA ARG A 144 -1.68 -5.71 5.30
C ARG A 144 -2.98 -6.52 5.37
N ILE A 145 -2.97 -7.73 4.81
CA ILE A 145 -4.11 -8.67 4.86
C ILE A 145 -4.44 -9.01 6.31
N ASP A 146 -3.43 -9.37 7.10
CA ASP A 146 -3.62 -9.71 8.52
C ASP A 146 -4.05 -8.50 9.34
N ALA A 147 -3.48 -7.33 9.12
CA ALA A 147 -3.91 -6.11 9.80
C ALA A 147 -5.38 -5.78 9.51
N LEU A 148 -5.82 -5.93 8.25
CA LEU A 148 -7.22 -5.68 7.88
C LEU A 148 -8.16 -6.73 8.50
N ARG A 149 -7.78 -8.02 8.48
CA ARG A 149 -8.55 -9.10 9.11
C ARG A 149 -8.75 -8.85 10.61
N GLN A 150 -7.67 -8.51 11.31
CA GLN A 150 -7.72 -8.17 12.74
C GLN A 150 -8.56 -6.90 12.99
N GLY A 151 -8.44 -5.88 12.13
CA GLY A 151 -9.25 -4.67 12.22
C GLY A 151 -10.75 -4.94 12.09
N ILE A 152 -11.15 -5.80 11.15
CA ILE A 152 -12.56 -6.20 10.95
C ILE A 152 -13.07 -6.96 12.18
N ALA A 153 -12.31 -7.96 12.66
CA ALA A 153 -12.68 -8.74 13.85
C ALA A 153 -12.83 -7.83 15.09
N PHE A 154 -11.89 -6.91 15.27
CA PHE A 154 -11.89 -5.94 16.34
C PHE A 154 -13.11 -5.00 16.28
N ALA A 155 -13.42 -4.46 15.10
CA ALA A 155 -14.58 -3.58 14.91
C ALA A 155 -15.92 -4.31 15.19
N ARG A 156 -16.03 -5.59 14.83
CA ARG A 156 -17.20 -6.41 15.17
C ARG A 156 -17.34 -6.62 16.67
N ALA A 157 -16.27 -7.05 17.32
CA ALA A 157 -16.29 -7.28 18.76
C ALA A 157 -16.72 -6.03 19.55
N GLY A 158 -16.28 -4.86 19.10
CA GLY A 158 -16.69 -3.59 19.71
C GLY A 158 -18.13 -3.16 19.43
N LYS A 159 -18.74 -3.65 18.36
CA LYS A 159 -20.12 -3.32 17.99
C LYS A 159 -21.15 -4.18 18.72
N ASP A 160 -20.86 -5.47 18.83
CA ASP A 160 -21.81 -6.49 19.30
C ASP A 160 -21.55 -6.94 20.76
N GLY A 161 -20.52 -6.37 21.41
CA GLY A 161 -20.10 -6.73 22.77
C GLY A 161 -20.83 -6.00 23.89
N PRO A 162 -20.49 -6.31 25.16
CA PRO A 162 -21.03 -5.65 26.34
C PRO A 162 -20.73 -4.15 26.37
N GLY A 163 -21.55 -3.41 27.13
CA GLY A 163 -21.39 -1.97 27.27
C GLY A 163 -20.16 -1.54 28.11
N GLU A 164 -19.67 -0.31 27.90
CA GLU A 164 -18.51 0.22 28.62
C GLU A 164 -18.66 0.17 30.15
N VAL A 165 -19.85 0.47 30.66
CA VAL A 165 -20.14 0.49 32.11
C VAL A 165 -20.06 -0.92 32.69
N GLU A 166 -20.62 -1.89 31.98
CA GLU A 166 -20.61 -3.30 32.38
C GLU A 166 -19.19 -3.86 32.39
N LEU A 167 -18.42 -3.64 31.32
CA LEU A 167 -17.02 -4.10 31.23
C LEU A 167 -16.13 -3.46 32.30
N LYS A 168 -16.32 -2.20 32.60
CA LYS A 168 -15.59 -1.52 33.69
C LYS A 168 -15.95 -2.08 35.06
N ALA A 169 -17.23 -2.37 35.29
CA ALA A 169 -17.67 -3.00 36.54
C ALA A 169 -17.07 -4.41 36.71
N GLN A 170 -17.02 -5.19 35.64
CA GLN A 170 -16.38 -6.50 35.63
C GLN A 170 -14.89 -6.41 35.96
N LEU A 171 -14.17 -5.51 35.30
CA LEU A 171 -12.74 -5.28 35.54
C LEU A 171 -12.45 -4.68 36.93
N ALA A 172 -13.38 -4.00 37.55
CA ALA A 172 -13.24 -3.56 38.94
C ALA A 172 -13.33 -4.72 39.95
N GLN A 173 -14.12 -5.77 39.63
CA GLN A 173 -14.20 -6.98 40.42
C GLN A 173 -13.06 -7.94 40.12
N GLU A 174 -12.70 -8.10 38.85
CA GLU A 174 -11.64 -9.00 38.38
C GLU A 174 -10.64 -8.25 37.45
N PRO A 175 -9.67 -7.55 38.02
CA PRO A 175 -8.70 -6.79 37.22
C PRO A 175 -7.84 -7.61 36.28
N ALA A 176 -7.77 -8.93 36.47
CA ALA A 176 -7.02 -9.86 35.62
C ALA A 176 -7.87 -10.48 34.50
N ASP A 177 -9.14 -10.10 34.35
CA ASP A 177 -9.99 -10.58 33.26
C ASP A 177 -9.54 -9.98 31.92
N HIS A 178 -8.71 -10.75 31.20
CA HIS A 178 -8.19 -10.34 29.90
C HIS A 178 -9.28 -10.32 28.82
N GLU A 179 -10.33 -11.13 28.92
CA GLU A 179 -11.45 -11.14 27.99
C GLU A 179 -12.26 -9.84 28.08
N ALA A 180 -12.66 -9.48 29.31
CA ALA A 180 -13.35 -8.22 29.55
C ALA A 180 -12.52 -7.01 29.13
N ARG A 181 -11.20 -7.05 29.35
CA ARG A 181 -10.28 -6.00 28.97
C ARG A 181 -10.15 -5.88 27.44
N ALA A 182 -10.04 -7.00 26.72
CA ALA A 182 -10.02 -7.03 25.27
C ALA A 182 -11.36 -6.54 24.67
N ALA A 183 -12.48 -6.92 25.25
CA ALA A 183 -13.80 -6.43 24.84
C ALA A 183 -13.92 -4.89 25.04
N LEU A 184 -13.41 -4.36 26.16
CA LEU A 184 -13.36 -2.92 26.39
C LEU A 184 -12.50 -2.19 25.38
N ALA A 185 -11.32 -2.76 25.05
CA ALA A 185 -10.45 -2.24 24.02
C ALA A 185 -11.14 -2.22 22.63
N ALA A 186 -11.86 -3.31 22.29
CA ALA A 186 -12.63 -3.39 21.06
C ALA A 186 -13.73 -2.31 20.99
N LEU A 187 -14.45 -2.11 22.09
CA LEU A 187 -15.46 -1.05 22.19
C LEU A 187 -14.87 0.35 22.00
N TYR A 188 -13.69 0.62 22.61
CA TYR A 188 -12.99 1.90 22.43
C TYR A 188 -12.52 2.09 21.00
N GLY A 189 -11.95 1.06 20.37
CA GLY A 189 -11.54 1.12 18.98
C GLY A 189 -12.70 1.38 18.02
N ALA A 190 -13.86 0.73 18.22
CA ALA A 190 -15.07 0.96 17.45
C ALA A 190 -15.58 2.42 17.59
N LYS A 191 -15.37 3.04 18.76
CA LYS A 191 -15.68 4.46 19.03
C LYS A 191 -14.55 5.41 18.61
N LYS A 192 -13.50 4.93 17.94
CA LYS A 192 -12.30 5.69 17.55
C LYS A 192 -11.50 6.28 18.72
N ARG A 193 -11.69 5.77 19.92
CA ARG A 193 -10.95 6.12 21.15
C ARG A 193 -9.66 5.25 21.19
N TYR A 194 -8.79 5.45 20.21
CA TYR A 194 -7.66 4.54 19.96
C TYR A 194 -6.62 4.51 21.08
N ALA A 195 -6.37 5.65 21.73
CA ALA A 195 -5.46 5.72 22.88
C ALA A 195 -5.93 4.80 24.01
N GLU A 196 -7.20 4.90 24.40
CA GLU A 196 -7.78 4.10 25.46
C GLU A 196 -7.84 2.61 25.09
N ALA A 197 -8.17 2.30 23.82
CA ALA A 197 -8.12 0.93 23.31
C ALA A 197 -6.72 0.31 23.44
N MET A 198 -5.70 1.06 23.07
CA MET A 198 -4.31 0.60 23.17
C MET A 198 -3.84 0.47 24.62
N ASP A 199 -4.26 1.35 25.51
CA ASP A 199 -3.92 1.26 26.95
C ASP A 199 -4.45 -0.03 27.56
N GLU A 200 -5.69 -0.45 27.25
CA GLU A 200 -6.26 -1.71 27.73
C GLU A 200 -5.50 -2.93 27.19
N LEU A 201 -5.16 -2.93 25.91
CA LEU A 201 -4.38 -4.03 25.31
C LEU A 201 -2.95 -4.10 25.84
N LEU A 202 -2.31 -2.97 26.11
CA LEU A 202 -0.99 -2.93 26.72
C LEU A 202 -1.01 -3.48 28.15
N GLU A 203 -2.11 -3.30 28.88
CA GLU A 203 -2.26 -3.89 30.21
C GLU A 203 -2.36 -5.43 30.14
N ILE A 204 -3.03 -5.99 29.11
CA ILE A 204 -3.02 -7.44 28.87
C ILE A 204 -1.56 -7.89 28.62
N ILE A 205 -0.84 -7.22 27.72
CA ILE A 205 0.53 -7.60 27.34
C ILE A 205 1.48 -7.56 28.55
N ARG A 206 1.34 -6.57 29.45
CA ARG A 206 2.17 -6.48 30.67
C ARG A 206 1.92 -7.65 31.62
N ARG A 207 0.69 -8.18 31.69
CA ARG A 207 0.32 -9.28 32.57
C ARG A 207 0.56 -10.64 31.95
N ASP A 208 0.22 -10.79 30.68
CA ASP A 208 0.37 -12.02 29.90
C ASP A 208 0.68 -11.69 28.44
N LYS A 209 1.96 -11.79 28.08
CA LYS A 209 2.44 -11.49 26.73
C LYS A 209 1.91 -12.47 25.68
N ASP A 210 1.64 -13.71 26.11
CA ASP A 210 1.29 -14.83 25.23
C ASP A 210 -0.22 -15.08 25.21
N TRP A 211 -1.00 -14.23 25.88
CA TRP A 211 -2.46 -14.37 25.91
C TRP A 211 -3.03 -14.58 24.51
N LYS A 212 -3.73 -15.71 24.31
CA LYS A 212 -4.28 -16.14 23.01
C LYS A 212 -3.24 -16.03 21.87
N ASP A 213 -2.08 -16.61 22.08
CA ASP A 213 -0.97 -16.60 21.11
C ASP A 213 -0.55 -15.19 20.69
N GLY A 214 -0.53 -14.22 21.63
CA GLY A 214 -0.15 -12.85 21.40
C GLY A 214 -1.22 -11.99 20.70
N GLU A 215 -2.49 -12.33 20.86
CA GLU A 215 -3.64 -11.62 20.27
C GLU A 215 -3.66 -10.14 20.65
N ALA A 216 -3.40 -9.79 21.91
CA ALA A 216 -3.37 -8.40 22.35
C ALA A 216 -2.33 -7.55 21.55
N ARG A 217 -1.16 -8.13 21.25
CA ARG A 217 -0.15 -7.49 20.42
C ARG A 217 -0.64 -7.28 18.97
N ARG A 218 -1.27 -8.30 18.37
CA ARG A 218 -1.84 -8.18 17.02
C ARG A 218 -2.88 -7.07 16.95
N GLN A 219 -3.73 -6.96 17.97
CA GLN A 219 -4.77 -5.93 18.06
C GLN A 219 -4.16 -4.53 18.22
N VAL A 220 -3.10 -4.33 19.01
CA VAL A 220 -2.39 -3.04 19.09
C VAL A 220 -1.84 -2.64 17.71
N LEU A 221 -1.25 -3.58 16.96
CA LEU A 221 -0.74 -3.29 15.61
C LEU A 221 -1.86 -2.94 14.63
N ALA A 222 -3.03 -3.59 14.73
CA ALA A 222 -4.20 -3.23 13.94
C ALA A 222 -4.69 -1.82 14.27
N LEU A 223 -4.71 -1.42 15.55
CA LEU A 223 -5.06 -0.07 15.98
C LEU A 223 -4.10 0.99 15.46
N PHE A 224 -2.80 0.70 15.31
CA PHE A 224 -1.87 1.63 14.67
C PHE A 224 -2.28 1.96 13.23
N ASN A 225 -2.76 0.97 12.48
CA ASN A 225 -3.23 1.18 11.12
C ASN A 225 -4.58 1.93 11.06
N MET A 226 -5.42 1.75 12.08
CA MET A 226 -6.74 2.39 12.17
C MET A 226 -6.67 3.85 12.64
N ALA A 227 -5.72 4.18 13.51
CA ALA A 227 -5.64 5.48 14.17
C ALA A 227 -5.31 6.61 13.18
N GLY A 228 -4.43 6.38 12.19
CA GLY A 228 -4.06 7.38 11.18
C GLY A 228 -3.37 8.63 11.75
N ASP A 229 -2.99 8.62 13.04
CA ASP A 229 -2.28 9.69 13.75
C ASP A 229 -0.85 9.22 14.04
N ASP A 230 0.11 9.74 13.28
CA ASP A 230 1.51 9.35 13.38
C ASP A 230 2.12 9.66 14.75
N ALA A 231 1.71 10.73 15.42
CA ALA A 231 2.21 11.11 16.74
C ALA A 231 1.73 10.12 17.80
N LEU A 232 0.44 9.80 17.80
CA LEU A 232 -0.14 8.79 18.69
C LEU A 232 0.50 7.42 18.48
N VAL A 233 0.62 7.01 17.22
CA VAL A 233 1.25 5.71 16.87
C VAL A 233 2.70 5.66 17.33
N ALA A 234 3.48 6.74 17.16
CA ALA A 234 4.87 6.78 17.59
C ALA A 234 5.01 6.68 19.13
N GLU A 235 4.10 7.30 19.89
CA GLU A 235 4.05 7.17 21.34
C GLU A 235 3.76 5.72 21.76
N TYR A 236 2.72 5.14 21.20
CA TYR A 236 2.28 3.80 21.58
C TYR A 236 3.22 2.67 21.09
N ARG A 237 3.97 2.88 20.02
CA ARG A 237 5.08 1.97 19.65
C ARG A 237 6.14 1.89 20.74
N LYS A 238 6.49 3.01 21.38
CA LYS A 238 7.41 3.03 22.53
C LYS A 238 6.83 2.33 23.74
N LYS A 239 5.53 2.55 24.05
CA LYS A 239 4.83 1.87 25.14
C LYS A 239 4.77 0.35 24.90
N LEU A 240 4.45 -0.07 23.68
CA LEU A 240 4.42 -1.50 23.29
C LEU A 240 5.81 -2.16 23.45
N ALA A 241 6.86 -1.50 22.98
CA ALA A 241 8.22 -2.02 23.16
C ALA A 241 8.57 -2.24 24.64
N ARG A 242 8.21 -1.29 25.51
CA ARG A 242 8.44 -1.42 26.96
C ARG A 242 7.56 -2.51 27.63
N ALA A 243 6.42 -2.82 27.07
CA ALA A 243 5.54 -3.87 27.60
C ALA A 243 6.01 -5.27 27.22
N LEU A 244 6.76 -5.39 26.11
CA LEU A 244 7.29 -6.65 25.61
C LEU A 244 8.64 -7.04 26.23
N TYR A 245 9.43 -6.06 26.69
CA TYR A 245 10.78 -6.23 27.23
C TYR A 245 10.91 -5.65 28.65
#